data_11c199cfce12a84ede43b4b3599ab6a0
#
_entry.id   11c199cfce12a84ede43b4b3599ab6a0
#
_cell.length_a   1.000
_cell.length_b   1.000
_cell.length_c   1.000
_cell.angle_alpha   90.00
_cell.angle_beta   90.00
_cell.angle_gamma   90.00
#
_symmetry.space_group_name_H-M   'P 1'
#
loop_
_entity.id
_entity.type
_entity.pdbx_description
1 polymer ?
#
loop_
_entity_poly.entity_id
_entity_poly.type
_entity_poly.pdbx_seq_one_letter_code
_entity_poly.pdbx_strand_id
1 'polypeptide(L)'
;MSEQRFTVVGGGLAGLMTVIKLCEAGHKVDLLSIVPVKRSHSVCAQGGINGAVNTKGEGDHPDIHVKDTLRGGGFLAEQTSVKGMCYAAPGIIYLLDRMGVPFNRTPEGLLDFRRFGGTLHHRTAFAGATTGQQLLYALDEQVRRFEADGKVTKFEYWEWLGMVKDGSGRCVGSVAMDLRTMEVRAIPAEAVMLATGGPGIVFGRSTNSIINTGTAAGRAYLEGAIYANGEFIQVHPTSIPGEDKLRLMSESVRGEGGRVWVPKKKGDTRDPLSIPEEERWYFLEEKYPKYKNLVPRDVATREIFHVCRELGMGLGGRDGVYLDVTHIPASTLDAKIKGVMEIYEKFVGDDPRRHPMVIFPGMHYSMGGLYVTFEAGPNLEPLPASPKNQATNIPGLFASGEADYAYHGANRLGANSLLSCIYGGMIGGPAMMSYARNVAKGSTSVASTVFEDAKKQWAERFASIDRMNGAENPYVLARELGEVMTENVTVVRRNDRLRKTLEKLAELKDRWNRINVLDHGHSSNRPLSFVNQLWNMFALGEVITKSALLRDESRGAHYKPEFQLPEPKTRDPTQDPEWMKAWKERHQKWAKITLARWTPQGSEITYEDIPTPVLDPEPRWYA
;
A
#
# COMPACT_ATOMS: atom_id res chain seq x y z
N MET A 1 -4.79 -34.96 -9.25
CA MET A 1 -3.68 -34.11 -9.73
C MET A 1 -2.48 -34.40 -8.86
N SER A 2 -1.25 -34.43 -9.42
CA SER A 2 -0.05 -34.60 -8.60
C SER A 2 0.10 -33.42 -7.65
N GLU A 3 0.43 -33.70 -6.40
CA GLU A 3 0.72 -32.69 -5.38
C GLU A 3 1.95 -31.85 -5.80
N GLN A 4 1.81 -30.53 -5.87
CA GLN A 4 2.87 -29.59 -6.21
C GLN A 4 3.18 -28.74 -4.98
N ARG A 5 4.37 -28.13 -4.94
CA ARG A 5 4.82 -27.24 -3.86
C ARG A 5 5.02 -25.83 -4.36
N PHE A 6 4.44 -24.87 -3.65
CA PHE A 6 4.50 -23.44 -3.94
C PHE A 6 5.12 -22.68 -2.77
N THR A 7 5.73 -21.54 -3.06
CA THR A 7 6.20 -20.62 -2.02
C THR A 7 5.36 -19.34 -2.04
N VAL A 8 4.90 -18.93 -0.86
CA VAL A 8 4.22 -17.65 -0.64
C VAL A 8 5.05 -16.84 0.36
N VAL A 9 5.43 -15.64 -0.03
CA VAL A 9 6.26 -14.72 0.78
C VAL A 9 5.38 -13.58 1.28
N GLY A 10 5.19 -13.52 2.60
CA GLY A 10 4.35 -12.54 3.28
C GLY A 10 3.11 -13.15 3.91
N GLY A 11 3.03 -13.06 5.25
CA GLY A 11 1.91 -13.57 6.05
C GLY A 11 0.74 -12.58 6.21
N GLY A 12 0.61 -11.57 5.32
CA GLY A 12 -0.52 -10.66 5.27
C GLY A 12 -1.75 -11.25 4.56
N LEU A 13 -2.81 -10.45 4.40
CA LEU A 13 -4.09 -10.92 3.82
C LEU A 13 -3.93 -11.53 2.43
N ALA A 14 -3.12 -10.91 1.56
CA ALA A 14 -2.89 -11.41 0.21
C ALA A 14 -2.20 -12.78 0.22
N GLY A 15 -1.14 -12.94 1.03
CA GLY A 15 -0.43 -14.20 1.16
C GLY A 15 -1.29 -15.30 1.76
N LEU A 16 -2.01 -15.02 2.86
CA LEU A 16 -2.88 -16.03 3.49
C LEU A 16 -3.99 -16.49 2.56
N MET A 17 -4.62 -15.58 1.81
CA MET A 17 -5.65 -15.96 0.84
C MET A 17 -5.05 -16.80 -0.31
N THR A 18 -3.85 -16.49 -0.79
CA THR A 18 -3.13 -17.30 -1.77
C THR A 18 -2.88 -18.70 -1.24
N VAL A 19 -2.37 -18.82 0.02
CA VAL A 19 -2.16 -20.13 0.68
C VAL A 19 -3.44 -20.93 0.75
N ILE A 20 -4.56 -20.32 1.17
CA ILE A 20 -5.86 -20.99 1.26
C ILE A 20 -6.25 -21.56 -0.11
N LYS A 21 -6.15 -20.77 -1.19
CA LYS A 21 -6.54 -21.22 -2.54
C LYS A 21 -5.67 -22.36 -3.08
N LEU A 22 -4.37 -22.33 -2.80
CA LEU A 22 -3.46 -23.42 -3.17
C LEU A 22 -3.76 -24.70 -2.38
N CYS A 23 -4.00 -24.59 -1.08
CA CYS A 23 -4.28 -25.74 -0.21
C CYS A 23 -5.67 -26.36 -0.43
N GLU A 24 -6.69 -25.53 -0.73
CA GLU A 24 -8.03 -26.02 -1.15
C GLU A 24 -7.96 -26.89 -2.41
N ALA A 25 -7.01 -26.64 -3.31
CA ALA A 25 -6.75 -27.43 -4.49
C ALA A 25 -5.85 -28.67 -4.24
N GLY A 26 -5.42 -28.89 -3.00
CA GLY A 26 -4.65 -30.08 -2.61
C GLY A 26 -3.14 -29.94 -2.71
N HIS A 27 -2.61 -28.74 -2.91
CA HIS A 27 -1.17 -28.47 -3.02
C HIS A 27 -0.51 -28.16 -1.68
N LYS A 28 0.83 -28.27 -1.62
CA LYS A 28 1.65 -27.87 -0.47
C LYS A 28 2.20 -26.46 -0.63
N VAL A 29 2.31 -25.74 0.48
CA VAL A 29 2.79 -24.37 0.50
C VAL A 29 3.82 -24.14 1.61
N ASP A 30 4.93 -23.53 1.24
CA ASP A 30 5.89 -22.92 2.15
C ASP A 30 5.53 -21.43 2.31
N LEU A 31 5.07 -21.04 3.50
CA LEU A 31 4.71 -19.66 3.83
C LEU A 31 5.85 -18.99 4.59
N LEU A 32 6.57 -18.08 3.93
CA LEU A 32 7.65 -17.32 4.52
C LEU A 32 7.10 -15.99 5.08
N SER A 33 7.51 -15.66 6.30
CA SER A 33 7.12 -14.37 6.92
C SER A 33 8.26 -13.84 7.79
N ILE A 34 8.61 -12.57 7.62
CA ILE A 34 9.68 -11.91 8.39
C ILE A 34 9.31 -11.72 9.88
N VAL A 35 8.03 -11.80 10.19
CA VAL A 35 7.45 -11.77 11.55
C VAL A 35 6.43 -12.90 11.68
N PRO A 36 5.96 -13.25 12.89
CA PRO A 36 4.78 -14.10 13.03
C PRO A 36 3.62 -13.56 12.20
N VAL A 37 2.89 -14.45 11.53
CA VAL A 37 1.79 -14.09 10.62
C VAL A 37 0.84 -13.07 11.23
N LYS A 38 0.44 -13.27 12.50
CA LYS A 38 -0.47 -12.38 13.23
C LYS A 38 0.12 -10.97 13.54
N ARG A 39 1.39 -10.72 13.21
CA ARG A 39 2.06 -9.40 13.31
C ARG A 39 2.30 -8.75 11.95
N SER A 40 1.78 -9.31 10.87
CA SER A 40 1.82 -8.68 9.55
C SER A 40 1.14 -7.31 9.57
N HIS A 41 1.58 -6.39 8.70
CA HIS A 41 1.06 -5.01 8.68
C HIS A 41 -0.47 -4.93 8.55
N SER A 42 -1.12 -5.89 7.92
CA SER A 42 -2.59 -5.96 7.81
C SER A 42 -3.31 -5.84 9.17
N VAL A 43 -2.67 -6.25 10.28
CA VAL A 43 -3.22 -6.12 11.64
C VAL A 43 -3.49 -4.67 12.04
N CYS A 44 -2.77 -3.71 11.46
CA CYS A 44 -2.85 -2.29 11.81
C CYS A 44 -4.03 -1.57 11.12
N ALA A 45 -4.73 -2.22 10.18
CA ALA A 45 -5.81 -1.58 9.44
C ALA A 45 -7.08 -1.44 10.29
N GLN A 46 -7.54 -0.20 10.45
CA GLN A 46 -8.65 0.16 11.33
C GLN A 46 -9.98 0.31 10.58
N GLY A 47 -9.89 0.74 9.32
CA GLY A 47 -11.00 1.32 8.57
C GLY A 47 -12.14 0.36 8.26
N GLY A 48 -11.87 -0.69 7.54
CA GLY A 48 -12.86 -1.63 7.02
C GLY A 48 -12.51 -2.11 5.62
N ILE A 49 -13.42 -2.87 5.04
CA ILE A 49 -13.33 -3.44 3.69
C ILE A 49 -14.55 -3.05 2.86
N ASN A 50 -14.33 -2.54 1.64
CA ASN A 50 -15.41 -2.11 0.76
C ASN A 50 -16.11 -3.29 0.07
N GLY A 51 -17.43 -3.17 -0.07
CA GLY A 51 -18.25 -4.02 -0.92
C GLY A 51 -19.66 -3.44 -1.08
N ALA A 52 -20.14 -3.35 -2.30
CA ALA A 52 -21.46 -2.78 -2.62
C ALA A 52 -22.58 -3.79 -2.31
N VAL A 53 -22.80 -4.10 -1.03
CA VAL A 53 -23.86 -5.01 -0.53
C VAL A 53 -25.22 -4.31 -0.48
N ASN A 54 -25.21 -2.97 -0.36
CA ASN A 54 -26.40 -2.12 -0.34
C ASN A 54 -27.40 -2.39 0.83
N THR A 55 -26.90 -2.80 1.99
CA THR A 55 -27.73 -3.05 3.19
C THR A 55 -28.54 -1.82 3.64
N LYS A 56 -28.02 -0.61 3.39
CA LYS A 56 -28.70 0.66 3.73
C LYS A 56 -29.77 1.09 2.72
N GLY A 57 -29.95 0.37 1.60
CA GLY A 57 -30.93 0.72 0.58
C GLY A 57 -30.65 2.02 -0.18
N GLU A 58 -29.38 2.45 -0.26
CA GLU A 58 -28.96 3.70 -0.93
C GLU A 58 -28.79 3.54 -2.46
N GLY A 59 -29.07 2.36 -3.02
CA GLY A 59 -28.88 2.06 -4.44
C GLY A 59 -27.42 1.81 -4.81
N ASP A 60 -26.54 1.47 -3.87
CA ASP A 60 -25.15 1.12 -4.15
C ASP A 60 -25.08 -0.18 -4.98
N HIS A 61 -24.16 -0.21 -5.95
CA HIS A 61 -23.97 -1.32 -6.88
C HIS A 61 -22.49 -1.51 -7.20
N PRO A 62 -22.03 -2.73 -7.55
CA PRO A 62 -20.65 -2.96 -7.99
C PRO A 62 -20.18 -2.02 -9.11
N ASP A 63 -21.01 -1.64 -10.07
CA ASP A 63 -20.65 -0.67 -11.11
C ASP A 63 -20.32 0.71 -10.55
N ILE A 64 -21.07 1.15 -9.51
CA ILE A 64 -20.78 2.42 -8.82
C ILE A 64 -19.43 2.29 -8.08
N HIS A 65 -19.16 1.12 -7.46
CA HIS A 65 -17.90 0.84 -6.81
C HIS A 65 -16.73 0.84 -7.82
N VAL A 66 -16.91 0.24 -9.00
CA VAL A 66 -15.92 0.31 -10.11
C VAL A 66 -15.67 1.76 -10.52
N LYS A 67 -16.73 2.52 -10.79
CA LYS A 67 -16.63 3.93 -11.19
C LYS A 67 -15.90 4.78 -10.14
N ASP A 68 -16.28 4.65 -8.87
CA ASP A 68 -15.63 5.39 -7.77
C ASP A 68 -14.15 5.02 -7.64
N THR A 69 -13.80 3.73 -7.81
CA THR A 69 -12.42 3.24 -7.73
C THR A 69 -11.58 3.77 -8.88
N LEU A 70 -12.05 3.65 -10.13
CA LEU A 70 -11.34 4.13 -11.32
C LEU A 70 -11.18 5.65 -11.33
N ARG A 71 -12.25 6.38 -11.02
CA ARG A 71 -12.24 7.84 -10.88
C ARG A 71 -11.31 8.27 -9.76
N GLY A 72 -11.43 7.65 -8.58
CA GLY A 72 -10.55 7.89 -7.44
C GLY A 72 -9.07 7.70 -7.80
N GLY A 73 -8.74 6.68 -8.57
CA GLY A 73 -7.42 6.36 -9.09
C GLY A 73 -6.98 7.16 -10.32
N GLY A 74 -7.77 8.15 -10.76
CA GLY A 74 -7.44 8.99 -11.93
C GLY A 74 -7.35 8.22 -13.23
N PHE A 75 -8.07 7.10 -13.34
CA PHE A 75 -8.11 6.17 -14.49
C PHE A 75 -6.73 5.60 -14.87
N LEU A 76 -5.86 5.39 -13.88
CA LEU A 76 -4.56 4.72 -14.06
C LEU A 76 -4.49 3.33 -13.41
N ALA A 77 -5.60 2.84 -12.84
CA ALA A 77 -5.70 1.45 -12.40
C ALA A 77 -5.99 0.53 -13.59
N GLU A 78 -5.59 -0.72 -13.50
CA GLU A 78 -5.92 -1.75 -14.48
C GLU A 78 -7.43 -2.06 -14.36
N GLN A 79 -8.21 -1.67 -15.40
CA GLN A 79 -9.68 -1.64 -15.32
C GLN A 79 -10.30 -3.02 -15.18
N THR A 80 -9.73 -4.03 -15.82
CA THR A 80 -10.22 -5.42 -15.78
C THR A 80 -10.11 -5.98 -14.36
N SER A 81 -8.96 -5.79 -13.71
CA SER A 81 -8.76 -6.24 -12.34
C SER A 81 -9.62 -5.49 -11.33
N VAL A 82 -9.80 -4.18 -11.52
CA VAL A 82 -10.69 -3.35 -10.68
C VAL A 82 -12.13 -3.82 -10.80
N LYS A 83 -12.62 -4.11 -12.01
CA LYS A 83 -13.97 -4.63 -12.21
C LYS A 83 -14.16 -5.95 -11.48
N GLY A 84 -13.27 -6.91 -11.70
CA GLY A 84 -13.34 -8.21 -11.03
C GLY A 84 -13.30 -8.09 -9.50
N MET A 85 -12.43 -7.23 -8.97
CA MET A 85 -12.35 -6.95 -7.53
C MET A 85 -13.67 -6.38 -6.97
N CYS A 86 -14.25 -5.38 -7.62
CA CYS A 86 -15.47 -4.72 -7.14
C CYS A 86 -16.71 -5.64 -7.23
N TYR A 87 -16.79 -6.47 -8.26
CA TYR A 87 -17.85 -7.45 -8.42
C TYR A 87 -17.73 -8.62 -7.44
N ALA A 88 -16.51 -9.05 -7.11
CA ALA A 88 -16.26 -10.08 -6.11
C ALA A 88 -16.47 -9.58 -4.67
N ALA A 89 -16.42 -8.27 -4.42
CA ALA A 89 -16.39 -7.68 -3.09
C ALA A 89 -17.55 -8.07 -2.17
N PRO A 90 -18.84 -8.08 -2.61
CA PRO A 90 -19.95 -8.53 -1.76
C PRO A 90 -19.76 -10.00 -1.32
N GLY A 91 -19.36 -10.88 -2.25
CA GLY A 91 -19.09 -12.28 -1.97
C GLY A 91 -17.91 -12.49 -1.01
N ILE A 92 -16.87 -11.65 -1.12
CA ILE A 92 -15.72 -11.66 -0.20
C ILE A 92 -16.15 -11.28 1.22
N ILE A 93 -16.98 -10.25 1.39
CA ILE A 93 -17.49 -9.85 2.71
C ILE A 93 -18.28 -10.99 3.36
N TYR A 94 -19.19 -11.63 2.62
CA TYR A 94 -19.95 -12.77 3.12
C TYR A 94 -19.05 -14.00 3.39
N LEU A 95 -17.99 -14.22 2.60
CA LEU A 95 -17.02 -15.27 2.87
C LEU A 95 -16.31 -15.04 4.20
N LEU A 96 -15.86 -13.81 4.44
CA LEU A 96 -15.17 -13.42 5.68
C LEU A 96 -16.10 -13.51 6.90
N ASP A 97 -17.36 -13.12 6.74
CA ASP A 97 -18.39 -13.28 7.77
C ASP A 97 -18.58 -14.76 8.15
N ARG A 98 -18.69 -15.66 7.17
CA ARG A 98 -18.75 -17.12 7.40
C ARG A 98 -17.46 -17.68 8.01
N MET A 99 -16.30 -17.05 7.77
CA MET A 99 -15.02 -17.42 8.41
C MET A 99 -14.92 -16.93 9.86
N GLY A 100 -15.96 -16.25 10.39
CA GLY A 100 -16.02 -15.83 11.78
C GLY A 100 -15.49 -14.40 12.04
N VAL A 101 -15.35 -13.56 11.02
CA VAL A 101 -15.05 -12.15 11.23
C VAL A 101 -16.22 -11.46 11.94
N PRO A 102 -16.05 -10.88 13.13
CA PRO A 102 -17.13 -10.28 13.90
C PRO A 102 -17.45 -8.87 13.37
N PHE A 103 -17.96 -8.79 12.14
CA PHE A 103 -18.40 -7.52 11.58
C PHE A 103 -19.50 -6.88 12.42
N ASN A 104 -19.50 -5.57 12.50
CA ASN A 104 -20.57 -4.82 13.12
C ASN A 104 -21.92 -5.11 12.43
N ARG A 105 -22.99 -5.11 13.22
CA ARG A 105 -24.36 -5.41 12.80
C ARG A 105 -25.28 -4.24 13.07
N THR A 106 -26.32 -4.10 12.24
CA THR A 106 -27.46 -3.24 12.55
C THR A 106 -28.32 -3.86 13.67
N PRO A 107 -29.22 -3.10 14.30
CA PRO A 107 -30.14 -3.67 15.29
C PRO A 107 -30.96 -4.87 14.78
N GLU A 108 -31.21 -4.94 13.47
CA GLU A 108 -31.93 -6.04 12.80
C GLU A 108 -31.02 -7.26 12.53
N GLY A 109 -29.74 -7.20 12.88
CA GLY A 109 -28.77 -8.29 12.68
C GLY A 109 -28.10 -8.33 11.31
N LEU A 110 -28.36 -7.35 10.42
CA LEU A 110 -27.69 -7.24 9.13
C LEU A 110 -26.28 -6.69 9.28
N LEU A 111 -25.38 -6.95 8.32
CA LEU A 111 -24.07 -6.33 8.27
C LEU A 111 -24.21 -4.80 8.23
N ASP A 112 -23.49 -4.11 9.11
CA ASP A 112 -23.46 -2.65 9.12
C ASP A 112 -22.31 -2.12 8.26
N PHE A 113 -22.56 -0.98 7.61
CA PHE A 113 -21.63 -0.33 6.70
C PHE A 113 -21.47 1.15 7.05
N ARG A 114 -20.28 1.69 6.80
CA ARG A 114 -19.96 3.11 6.99
C ARG A 114 -19.40 3.75 5.71
N ARG A 115 -19.38 5.07 5.67
CA ARG A 115 -18.83 5.85 4.56
C ARG A 115 -17.33 6.09 4.74
N PHE A 116 -16.63 6.14 3.60
CA PHE A 116 -15.24 6.53 3.53
C PHE A 116 -15.04 7.62 2.47
N GLY A 117 -13.88 8.31 2.51
CA GLY A 117 -13.56 9.39 1.58
C GLY A 117 -13.57 8.94 0.12
N GLY A 118 -14.18 9.76 -0.73
CA GLY A 118 -14.31 9.53 -2.16
C GLY A 118 -15.57 8.75 -2.57
N THR A 119 -16.42 8.32 -1.63
CA THR A 119 -17.70 7.69 -1.92
C THR A 119 -18.85 8.36 -1.17
N LEU A 120 -20.04 8.31 -1.76
CA LEU A 120 -21.29 8.80 -1.14
C LEU A 120 -22.15 7.68 -0.54
N HIS A 121 -21.73 6.41 -0.68
CA HIS A 121 -22.49 5.24 -0.23
C HIS A 121 -21.88 4.59 1.00
N HIS A 122 -22.70 3.98 1.85
CA HIS A 122 -22.28 3.15 2.96
C HIS A 122 -21.90 1.75 2.43
N ARG A 123 -20.64 1.57 2.02
CA ARG A 123 -20.15 0.30 1.45
C ARG A 123 -18.99 -0.34 2.21
N THR A 124 -18.51 0.26 3.30
CA THR A 124 -17.38 -0.26 4.07
C THR A 124 -17.85 -1.07 5.25
N ALA A 125 -17.77 -2.40 5.15
CA ALA A 125 -17.98 -3.31 6.29
C ALA A 125 -16.79 -3.18 7.26
N PHE A 126 -17.04 -3.29 8.56
CA PHE A 126 -16.04 -3.06 9.59
C PHE A 126 -16.26 -3.90 10.85
N ALA A 127 -15.20 -4.14 11.59
CA ALA A 127 -15.21 -4.76 12.92
C ALA A 127 -14.56 -3.80 13.91
N GLY A 128 -15.35 -2.85 14.43
CA GLY A 128 -14.89 -1.78 15.31
C GLY A 128 -13.71 -1.00 14.74
N ALA A 129 -12.64 -0.87 15.53
CA ALA A 129 -11.36 -0.25 15.15
C ALA A 129 -10.28 -1.27 14.75
N THR A 130 -10.59 -2.55 14.67
CA THR A 130 -9.63 -3.65 14.48
C THR A 130 -9.94 -4.51 13.27
N THR A 131 -10.58 -3.96 12.25
CA THR A 131 -11.03 -4.73 11.07
C THR A 131 -9.90 -5.55 10.46
N GLY A 132 -8.73 -4.96 10.19
CA GLY A 132 -7.60 -5.68 9.61
C GLY A 132 -7.10 -6.84 10.48
N GLN A 133 -7.10 -6.67 11.79
CA GLN A 133 -6.76 -7.73 12.75
C GLN A 133 -7.75 -8.89 12.68
N GLN A 134 -9.04 -8.60 12.65
CA GLN A 134 -10.08 -9.63 12.59
C GLN A 134 -10.04 -10.40 11.27
N LEU A 135 -9.84 -9.71 10.14
CA LEU A 135 -9.65 -10.36 8.84
C LEU A 135 -8.41 -11.24 8.83
N LEU A 136 -7.30 -10.74 9.36
CA LEU A 136 -6.04 -11.49 9.41
C LEU A 136 -6.17 -12.76 10.26
N TYR A 137 -6.84 -12.67 11.41
CA TYR A 137 -7.06 -13.80 12.29
C TYR A 137 -7.97 -14.85 11.65
N ALA A 138 -9.05 -14.44 11.01
CA ALA A 138 -9.95 -15.36 10.32
C ALA A 138 -9.23 -16.13 9.20
N LEU A 139 -8.39 -15.47 8.40
CA LEU A 139 -7.61 -16.15 7.37
C LEU A 139 -6.49 -17.04 7.96
N ASP A 140 -5.81 -16.60 9.04
CA ASP A 140 -4.81 -17.44 9.70
C ASP A 140 -5.44 -18.71 10.31
N GLU A 141 -6.66 -18.64 10.86
CA GLU A 141 -7.38 -19.83 11.34
C GLU A 141 -7.61 -20.85 10.21
N GLN A 142 -7.97 -20.39 9.01
CA GLN A 142 -8.09 -21.29 7.85
C GLN A 142 -6.73 -21.89 7.46
N VAL A 143 -5.66 -21.11 7.45
CA VAL A 143 -4.30 -21.59 7.14
C VAL A 143 -3.82 -22.58 8.18
N ARG A 144 -4.11 -22.38 9.47
CA ARG A 144 -3.77 -23.30 10.56
C ARG A 144 -4.41 -24.67 10.39
N ARG A 145 -5.62 -24.75 9.85
CA ARG A 145 -6.23 -26.03 9.50
C ARG A 145 -5.38 -26.78 8.49
N PHE A 146 -4.91 -26.12 7.43
CA PHE A 146 -4.03 -26.75 6.43
C PHE A 146 -2.62 -27.03 6.97
N GLU A 147 -2.14 -26.25 7.93
CA GLU A 147 -0.89 -26.53 8.65
C GLU A 147 -1.02 -27.83 9.47
N ALA A 148 -2.14 -28.01 10.18
CA ALA A 148 -2.43 -29.24 10.91
C ALA A 148 -2.54 -30.47 9.97
N ASP A 149 -3.05 -30.30 8.76
CA ASP A 149 -3.12 -31.32 7.72
C ASP A 149 -1.77 -31.56 7.01
N GLY A 150 -0.68 -30.89 7.42
CA GLY A 150 0.66 -31.03 6.82
C GLY A 150 0.80 -30.46 5.40
N LYS A 151 -0.15 -29.61 4.97
CA LYS A 151 -0.12 -28.93 3.65
C LYS A 151 0.61 -27.59 3.68
N VAL A 152 0.72 -26.95 4.85
CA VAL A 152 1.43 -25.67 5.02
C VAL A 152 2.60 -25.85 5.96
N THR A 153 3.77 -25.35 5.54
CA THR A 153 4.92 -25.16 6.43
C THR A 153 5.12 -23.66 6.62
N LYS A 154 4.94 -23.15 7.86
CA LYS A 154 5.19 -21.74 8.19
C LYS A 154 6.66 -21.54 8.55
N PHE A 155 7.31 -20.68 7.80
CA PHE A 155 8.65 -20.15 8.07
C PHE A 155 8.51 -18.74 8.65
N GLU A 156 8.16 -18.62 9.91
CA GLU A 156 8.08 -17.34 10.64
C GLU A 156 9.47 -16.90 11.11
N TYR A 157 9.75 -15.58 11.07
CA TYR A 157 11.07 -14.99 11.26
C TYR A 157 12.05 -15.35 10.13
N TRP A 158 11.55 -15.53 8.92
CA TRP A 158 12.37 -15.77 7.73
C TRP A 158 12.28 -14.58 6.78
N GLU A 159 13.44 -14.05 6.39
CA GLU A 159 13.55 -13.02 5.37
C GLU A 159 13.76 -13.65 4.00
N TRP A 160 12.92 -13.28 3.04
CA TRP A 160 13.14 -13.60 1.64
C TRP A 160 14.28 -12.74 1.09
N LEU A 161 15.33 -13.36 0.58
CA LEU A 161 16.55 -12.69 0.09
C LEU A 161 16.52 -12.47 -1.41
N GLY A 162 15.96 -13.42 -2.18
CA GLY A 162 15.92 -13.33 -3.63
C GLY A 162 15.29 -14.58 -4.27
N MET A 163 15.13 -14.52 -5.59
CA MET A 163 14.63 -15.65 -6.36
C MET A 163 15.76 -16.58 -6.79
N VAL A 164 15.44 -17.87 -6.93
CA VAL A 164 16.30 -18.84 -7.64
C VAL A 164 15.82 -18.89 -9.09
N LYS A 165 16.70 -18.61 -10.04
CA LYS A 165 16.40 -18.66 -11.48
C LYS A 165 17.10 -19.83 -12.15
N ASP A 166 16.39 -20.56 -13.03
CA ASP A 166 16.99 -21.56 -13.89
C ASP A 166 17.71 -20.90 -15.10
N GLY A 167 18.34 -21.70 -15.93
CA GLY A 167 19.08 -21.24 -17.12
C GLY A 167 18.22 -20.52 -18.17
N SER A 168 16.89 -20.58 -18.09
CA SER A 168 15.96 -19.83 -18.93
C SER A 168 15.52 -18.49 -18.33
N GLY A 169 15.95 -18.18 -17.11
CA GLY A 169 15.53 -16.97 -16.38
C GLY A 169 14.21 -17.13 -15.61
N ARG A 170 13.64 -18.32 -15.55
CA ARG A 170 12.42 -18.63 -14.85
C ARG A 170 12.69 -18.73 -13.33
N CYS A 171 11.81 -18.17 -12.51
CA CYS A 171 11.81 -18.36 -11.06
C CYS A 171 11.37 -19.79 -10.73
N VAL A 172 12.24 -20.55 -10.07
CA VAL A 172 12.04 -21.95 -9.70
C VAL A 172 12.15 -22.17 -8.19
N GLY A 173 12.24 -21.11 -7.43
CA GLY A 173 12.32 -21.15 -5.98
C GLY A 173 12.77 -19.84 -5.37
N SER A 174 13.07 -19.88 -4.08
CA SER A 174 13.45 -18.73 -3.25
C SER A 174 14.74 -19.01 -2.48
N VAL A 175 15.53 -17.98 -2.20
CA VAL A 175 16.53 -18.00 -1.13
C VAL A 175 15.98 -17.19 0.03
N ALA A 176 16.06 -17.75 1.23
CA ALA A 176 15.59 -17.10 2.44
C ALA A 176 16.54 -17.35 3.62
N MET A 177 16.49 -16.49 4.62
CA MET A 177 17.33 -16.59 5.82
C MET A 177 16.46 -16.64 7.08
N ASP A 178 16.75 -17.59 7.94
CA ASP A 178 16.20 -17.62 9.30
C ASP A 178 16.85 -16.50 10.14
N LEU A 179 16.07 -15.53 10.54
CA LEU A 179 16.56 -14.36 11.31
C LEU A 179 16.98 -14.71 12.76
N ARG A 180 16.73 -15.93 13.21
CA ARG A 180 17.14 -16.40 14.56
C ARG A 180 18.50 -17.09 14.51
N THR A 181 18.73 -17.90 13.48
CA THR A 181 19.96 -18.70 13.32
C THR A 181 20.92 -18.13 12.29
N MET A 182 20.46 -17.14 11.49
CA MET A 182 21.18 -16.58 10.32
C MET A 182 21.46 -17.61 9.22
N GLU A 183 20.81 -18.77 9.28
CA GLU A 183 20.94 -19.83 8.26
C GLU A 183 20.27 -19.42 6.95
N VAL A 184 21.01 -19.50 5.85
CA VAL A 184 20.51 -19.29 4.49
C VAL A 184 20.09 -20.62 3.87
N ARG A 185 18.87 -20.66 3.32
CA ARG A 185 18.34 -21.82 2.60
C ARG A 185 17.83 -21.44 1.23
N ALA A 186 18.01 -22.33 0.27
CA ALA A 186 17.34 -22.30 -1.02
C ALA A 186 16.14 -23.28 -0.97
N ILE A 187 14.96 -22.78 -1.35
CA ILE A 187 13.69 -23.48 -1.25
C ILE A 187 13.11 -23.62 -2.66
N PRO A 188 13.10 -24.83 -3.25
CA PRO A 188 12.50 -25.08 -4.56
C PRO A 188 10.99 -24.87 -4.53
N ALA A 189 10.43 -24.29 -5.59
CA ALA A 189 8.98 -24.09 -5.74
C ALA A 189 8.57 -24.06 -7.21
N GLU A 190 7.37 -24.55 -7.54
CA GLU A 190 6.80 -24.48 -8.88
C GLU A 190 6.50 -23.04 -9.32
N ALA A 191 6.12 -22.21 -8.36
CA ALA A 191 5.98 -20.76 -8.50
C ALA A 191 6.10 -20.08 -7.15
N VAL A 192 6.43 -18.78 -7.15
CA VAL A 192 6.61 -17.94 -5.97
C VAL A 192 5.65 -16.75 -6.03
N MET A 193 4.89 -16.50 -4.96
CA MET A 193 4.06 -15.31 -4.78
C MET A 193 4.75 -14.33 -3.82
N LEU A 194 4.99 -13.10 -4.24
CA LEU A 194 5.40 -12.00 -3.36
C LEU A 194 4.17 -11.22 -2.88
N ALA A 195 3.84 -11.36 -1.61
CA ALA A 195 2.74 -10.68 -0.92
C ALA A 195 3.27 -9.90 0.31
N THR A 196 4.39 -9.20 0.12
CA THR A 196 5.26 -8.67 1.18
C THR A 196 4.92 -7.25 1.62
N GLY A 197 3.85 -6.66 1.07
CA GLY A 197 3.45 -5.29 1.35
C GLY A 197 4.33 -4.24 0.66
N GLY A 198 4.14 -2.98 1.02
CA GLY A 198 4.77 -1.83 0.38
C GLY A 198 6.03 -1.32 1.09
N PRO A 199 6.68 -0.28 0.54
CA PRO A 199 7.96 0.27 0.98
C PRO A 199 7.82 1.44 1.97
N GLY A 200 6.85 1.41 2.89
CA GLY A 200 6.54 2.56 3.76
C GLY A 200 7.73 3.14 4.52
N ILE A 201 8.69 2.32 4.92
CA ILE A 201 9.86 2.75 5.71
C ILE A 201 10.94 3.42 4.86
N VAL A 202 10.90 3.33 3.54
CA VAL A 202 11.74 4.16 2.64
C VAL A 202 11.50 5.66 2.89
N PHE A 203 10.32 6.02 3.40
CA PHE A 203 9.96 7.39 3.78
C PHE A 203 10.21 7.70 5.27
N GLY A 204 10.96 6.87 5.97
CA GLY A 204 11.25 7.03 7.40
C GLY A 204 10.00 6.91 8.27
N ARG A 205 9.49 8.02 8.79
CA ARG A 205 8.27 8.01 9.61
C ARG A 205 7.02 7.84 8.73
N SER A 206 6.30 6.75 8.94
CA SER A 206 5.06 6.45 8.23
C SER A 206 4.04 5.80 9.16
N THR A 207 2.81 5.64 8.68
CA THR A 207 1.77 4.88 9.41
C THR A 207 1.95 3.37 9.27
N ASN A 208 2.90 2.93 8.43
CA ASN A 208 3.16 1.51 8.21
C ASN A 208 3.89 0.85 9.40
N SER A 209 3.87 -0.47 9.42
CA SER A 209 4.74 -1.25 10.30
C SER A 209 6.21 -1.02 9.93
N ILE A 210 7.10 -1.03 10.92
CA ILE A 210 8.56 -0.90 10.73
C ILE A 210 9.17 -2.03 9.89
N ILE A 211 8.43 -3.13 9.65
CA ILE A 211 8.85 -4.22 8.77
C ILE A 211 8.62 -3.93 7.27
N ASN A 212 7.86 -2.87 6.95
CA ASN A 212 7.52 -2.52 5.56
C ASN A 212 8.67 -1.75 4.89
N THR A 213 9.84 -2.37 4.82
CA THR A 213 11.02 -1.82 4.17
C THR A 213 10.96 -1.90 2.64
N GLY A 214 10.01 -2.68 2.09
CA GLY A 214 9.91 -2.96 0.65
C GLY A 214 11.02 -3.88 0.13
N THR A 215 11.82 -4.48 1.02
CA THR A 215 13.05 -5.19 0.63
C THR A 215 12.82 -6.30 -0.40
N ALA A 216 11.73 -7.07 -0.31
CA ALA A 216 11.46 -8.14 -1.27
C ALA A 216 11.12 -7.60 -2.67
N ALA A 217 10.27 -6.57 -2.77
CA ALA A 217 9.96 -5.92 -4.05
C ALA A 217 11.20 -5.22 -4.64
N GLY A 218 11.98 -4.52 -3.80
CA GLY A 218 13.24 -3.90 -4.20
C GLY A 218 14.27 -4.92 -4.69
N ARG A 219 14.35 -6.07 -4.03
CA ARG A 219 15.25 -7.16 -4.47
C ARG A 219 14.77 -7.80 -5.78
N ALA A 220 13.48 -8.08 -5.91
CA ALA A 220 12.93 -8.60 -7.15
C ALA A 220 13.18 -7.63 -8.32
N TYR A 221 13.03 -6.32 -8.08
CA TYR A 221 13.37 -5.26 -9.05
C TYR A 221 14.85 -5.30 -9.46
N LEU A 222 15.77 -5.40 -8.52
CA LEU A 222 17.21 -5.54 -8.77
C LEU A 222 17.55 -6.83 -9.54
N GLU A 223 16.73 -7.85 -9.43
CA GLU A 223 16.87 -9.13 -10.14
C GLU A 223 16.11 -9.18 -11.48
N GLY A 224 15.54 -8.07 -11.95
CA GLY A 224 14.95 -7.93 -13.28
C GLY A 224 13.44 -7.94 -13.34
N ALA A 225 12.74 -8.01 -12.20
CA ALA A 225 11.31 -7.73 -12.18
C ALA A 225 11.05 -6.25 -12.50
N ILE A 226 10.01 -5.95 -13.26
CA ILE A 226 9.61 -4.58 -13.57
C ILE A 226 8.91 -3.98 -12.34
N TYR A 227 9.24 -2.73 -12.00
CA TYR A 227 8.52 -1.94 -11.01
C TYR A 227 7.64 -0.91 -11.73
N ALA A 228 6.36 -0.84 -11.36
CA ALA A 228 5.38 -0.02 -12.07
C ALA A 228 4.78 1.07 -11.17
N ASN A 229 4.48 2.22 -11.75
CA ASN A 229 3.76 3.32 -11.10
C ASN A 229 4.38 3.77 -9.75
N GLY A 230 5.70 3.68 -9.60
CA GLY A 230 6.40 3.94 -8.33
C GLY A 230 6.18 5.35 -7.77
N GLU A 231 5.87 6.32 -8.62
CA GLU A 231 5.58 7.70 -8.21
C GLU A 231 4.28 7.88 -7.43
N PHE A 232 3.37 6.90 -7.45
CA PHE A 232 2.08 7.04 -6.79
C PHE A 232 2.13 6.53 -5.34
N ILE A 233 2.43 7.45 -4.44
CA ILE A 233 2.51 7.24 -2.99
C ILE A 233 1.36 7.99 -2.31
N GLN A 234 0.49 7.26 -1.60
CA GLN A 234 -0.60 7.86 -0.85
C GLN A 234 -0.13 8.36 0.51
N VAL A 235 -0.42 9.61 0.77
CA VAL A 235 -0.26 10.25 2.08
C VAL A 235 -1.64 10.32 2.73
N HIS A 236 -1.77 9.82 3.96
CA HIS A 236 -3.03 9.85 4.69
C HIS A 236 -3.21 11.22 5.35
N PRO A 237 -4.36 11.90 5.17
CA PRO A 237 -4.55 13.25 5.70
C PRO A 237 -4.59 13.31 7.23
N THR A 238 -5.03 12.24 7.88
CA THR A 238 -5.23 12.18 9.34
C THR A 238 -4.27 11.20 10.00
N SER A 239 -2.98 11.57 10.07
CA SER A 239 -2.00 10.86 10.89
C SER A 239 -1.77 11.60 12.20
N ILE A 240 -1.59 10.86 13.29
CA ILE A 240 -1.18 11.41 14.59
C ILE A 240 0.34 11.59 14.53
N PRO A 241 0.87 12.80 14.72
CA PRO A 241 2.31 13.03 14.80
C PRO A 241 2.96 12.25 15.93
N GLY A 242 4.18 11.79 15.72
CA GLY A 242 4.98 11.09 16.72
C GLY A 242 6.46 11.12 16.35
N GLU A 243 7.36 11.07 17.33
CA GLU A 243 8.80 11.16 17.09
C GLU A 243 9.38 9.86 16.52
N ASP A 244 8.86 8.72 16.95
CA ASP A 244 9.30 7.38 16.54
C ASP A 244 8.68 6.96 15.21
N LYS A 245 7.35 7.13 15.08
CA LYS A 245 6.56 6.81 13.87
C LYS A 245 5.26 7.59 13.88
N LEU A 246 4.62 7.66 12.71
CA LEU A 246 3.25 8.17 12.61
C LEU A 246 2.26 7.07 12.99
N ARG A 247 1.14 7.47 13.58
CA ARG A 247 0.03 6.56 13.86
C ARG A 247 -1.19 6.96 13.05
N LEU A 248 -1.91 5.98 12.56
CA LEU A 248 -3.11 6.24 11.78
C LEU A 248 -4.26 6.68 12.69
N MET A 249 -4.83 7.86 12.41
CA MET A 249 -6.18 8.19 12.86
C MET A 249 -7.16 7.77 11.76
N SER A 250 -8.03 6.84 12.09
CA SER A 250 -8.95 6.24 11.11
C SER A 250 -9.79 7.29 10.37
N GLU A 251 -9.96 7.08 9.08
CA GLU A 251 -10.84 7.90 8.26
C GLU A 251 -12.31 7.84 8.71
N SER A 252 -12.69 6.80 9.48
CA SER A 252 -14.02 6.68 10.07
C SER A 252 -14.39 7.86 10.97
N VAL A 253 -13.42 8.55 11.57
CA VAL A 253 -13.68 9.76 12.37
C VAL A 253 -14.32 10.86 11.51
N ARG A 254 -13.79 11.07 10.30
CA ARG A 254 -14.40 12.01 9.34
C ARG A 254 -15.74 11.47 8.81
N GLY A 255 -15.83 10.15 8.63
CA GLY A 255 -17.05 9.45 8.22
C GLY A 255 -18.20 9.60 9.20
N GLU A 256 -17.92 9.64 10.48
CA GLU A 256 -18.92 9.80 11.55
C GLU A 256 -19.16 11.28 11.94
N GLY A 257 -18.66 12.22 11.14
CA GLY A 257 -18.95 13.64 11.31
C GLY A 257 -17.80 14.50 11.84
N GLY A 258 -16.60 13.95 11.97
CA GLY A 258 -15.41 14.72 12.40
C GLY A 258 -15.08 15.83 11.41
N ARG A 259 -14.84 17.04 11.93
CA ARG A 259 -14.61 18.27 11.16
C ARG A 259 -13.14 18.70 11.25
N VAL A 260 -12.57 19.08 10.10
CA VAL A 260 -11.18 19.56 10.04
C VAL A 260 -11.16 21.09 9.97
N TRP A 261 -10.39 21.72 10.87
CA TRP A 261 -10.30 23.17 10.94
C TRP A 261 -8.98 23.68 11.52
N VAL A 262 -8.73 24.97 11.32
CA VAL A 262 -7.68 25.75 11.98
C VAL A 262 -8.27 27.09 12.48
N PRO A 263 -7.65 27.76 13.48
CA PRO A 263 -8.03 29.13 13.82
C PRO A 263 -7.87 30.07 12.60
N LYS A 264 -8.82 30.98 12.40
CA LYS A 264 -8.69 32.03 11.36
C LYS A 264 -7.52 33.00 11.63
N LYS A 265 -7.15 33.16 12.91
CA LYS A 265 -6.00 33.98 13.30
C LYS A 265 -4.72 33.16 13.20
N LYS A 266 -3.79 33.60 12.36
CA LYS A 266 -2.47 32.98 12.20
C LYS A 266 -1.69 32.98 13.51
N GLY A 267 -1.10 31.81 13.85
CA GLY A 267 -0.29 31.66 15.06
C GLY A 267 -1.10 31.66 16.36
N ASP A 268 -2.42 31.46 16.30
CA ASP A 268 -3.26 31.35 17.50
C ASP A 268 -2.86 30.14 18.33
N THR A 269 -2.61 30.36 19.62
CA THR A 269 -2.21 29.32 20.59
C THR A 269 -3.24 29.15 21.73
N ARG A 270 -4.42 29.76 21.59
CA ARG A 270 -5.51 29.57 22.55
C ARG A 270 -5.93 28.11 22.62
N ASP A 271 -6.50 27.72 23.75
CA ASP A 271 -7.19 26.44 23.88
C ASP A 271 -8.28 26.34 22.78
N PRO A 272 -8.31 25.26 21.99
CA PRO A 272 -9.28 25.11 20.89
C PRO A 272 -10.74 25.21 21.34
N LEU A 273 -11.06 24.84 22.58
CA LEU A 273 -12.41 24.97 23.14
C LEU A 273 -12.80 26.42 23.42
N SER A 274 -11.82 27.29 23.62
CA SER A 274 -12.05 28.73 23.84
C SER A 274 -12.20 29.53 22.55
N ILE A 275 -11.94 28.91 21.39
CA ILE A 275 -12.05 29.56 20.07
C ILE A 275 -13.50 29.49 19.59
N PRO A 276 -14.20 30.63 19.42
CA PRO A 276 -15.58 30.63 18.91
C PRO A 276 -15.71 30.02 17.52
N GLU A 277 -16.89 29.51 17.19
CA GLU A 277 -17.15 28.84 15.90
C GLU A 277 -16.88 29.78 14.71
N GLU A 278 -17.20 31.06 14.81
CA GLU A 278 -16.96 32.09 13.79
C GLU A 278 -15.48 32.40 13.57
N GLU A 279 -14.60 32.06 14.51
CA GLU A 279 -13.14 32.23 14.40
C GLU A 279 -12.46 30.92 13.91
N ARG A 280 -13.22 29.84 13.67
CA ARG A 280 -12.73 28.59 13.10
C ARG A 280 -12.84 28.61 11.60
N TRP A 281 -11.83 28.14 10.90
CA TRP A 281 -11.82 27.99 9.44
C TRP A 281 -11.94 26.52 9.04
N TYR A 282 -13.11 26.14 8.57
CA TYR A 282 -13.45 24.80 8.08
C TYR A 282 -13.15 24.70 6.58
N PHE A 283 -11.90 24.82 6.20
CA PHE A 283 -11.43 24.98 4.81
C PHE A 283 -11.88 23.87 3.87
N LEU A 284 -12.01 22.60 4.33
CA LEU A 284 -12.52 21.51 3.49
C LEU A 284 -14.02 21.65 3.20
N GLU A 285 -14.80 22.10 4.18
CA GLU A 285 -16.25 22.26 4.02
C GLU A 285 -16.58 23.45 3.09
N GLU A 286 -15.81 24.53 3.19
CA GLU A 286 -16.00 25.72 2.35
C GLU A 286 -15.65 25.42 0.90
N LYS A 287 -14.52 24.75 0.66
CA LYS A 287 -14.01 24.47 -0.69
C LYS A 287 -14.74 23.32 -1.38
N TYR A 288 -15.20 22.33 -0.61
CA TYR A 288 -15.82 21.10 -1.12
C TYR A 288 -17.21 20.80 -0.52
N PRO A 289 -18.23 21.61 -0.78
CA PRO A 289 -19.51 21.55 -0.05
C PRO A 289 -20.27 20.24 -0.23
N LYS A 290 -20.03 19.50 -1.33
CA LYS A 290 -20.66 18.18 -1.59
C LYS A 290 -20.04 17.07 -0.75
N TYR A 291 -18.73 17.02 -0.66
CA TYR A 291 -17.98 15.97 0.04
C TYR A 291 -17.54 16.39 1.44
N LYS A 292 -17.42 17.69 1.69
CA LYS A 292 -16.94 18.26 2.97
C LYS A 292 -15.65 17.56 3.44
N ASN A 293 -15.63 17.09 4.67
CA ASN A 293 -14.51 16.36 5.25
C ASN A 293 -14.29 14.96 4.63
N LEU A 294 -15.19 14.46 3.78
CA LEU A 294 -15.09 13.18 3.06
C LEU A 294 -14.52 13.28 1.65
N VAL A 295 -13.85 14.39 1.31
CA VAL A 295 -13.06 14.45 0.07
C VAL A 295 -12.01 13.33 0.03
N PRO A 296 -11.59 12.87 -1.17
CA PRO A 296 -10.54 11.88 -1.30
C PRO A 296 -9.26 12.26 -0.55
N ARG A 297 -8.50 11.25 -0.15
CA ARG A 297 -7.30 11.41 0.70
C ARG A 297 -6.28 12.38 0.15
N ASP A 298 -5.98 12.30 -1.15
CA ASP A 298 -5.02 13.19 -1.80
C ASP A 298 -5.49 14.65 -1.83
N VAL A 299 -6.80 14.88 -1.95
CA VAL A 299 -7.39 16.23 -1.87
C VAL A 299 -7.25 16.76 -0.46
N ALA A 300 -7.72 16.04 0.56
CA ALA A 300 -7.60 16.48 1.96
C ALA A 300 -6.14 16.70 2.37
N THR A 301 -5.23 15.81 1.94
CA THR A 301 -3.79 15.91 2.21
C THR A 301 -3.19 17.20 1.64
N ARG A 302 -3.49 17.52 0.37
CA ARG A 302 -2.99 18.76 -0.26
C ARG A 302 -3.53 20.01 0.43
N GLU A 303 -4.81 20.02 0.77
CA GLU A 303 -5.41 21.18 1.46
C GLU A 303 -4.80 21.38 2.85
N ILE A 304 -4.63 20.35 3.64
CA ILE A 304 -3.98 20.44 4.96
C ILE A 304 -2.53 20.93 4.80
N PHE A 305 -1.79 20.38 3.84
CA PHE A 305 -0.41 20.78 3.56
C PHE A 305 -0.34 22.25 3.13
N HIS A 306 -1.23 22.69 2.23
CA HIS A 306 -1.35 24.07 1.78
C HIS A 306 -1.63 25.02 2.95
N VAL A 307 -2.62 24.71 3.78
CA VAL A 307 -2.98 25.50 4.96
C VAL A 307 -1.81 25.63 5.93
N CYS A 308 -1.09 24.53 6.21
CA CYS A 308 0.02 24.54 7.17
C CYS A 308 1.31 25.15 6.60
N ARG A 309 1.74 24.72 5.42
CA ARG A 309 3.08 25.00 4.87
C ARG A 309 3.13 26.21 3.95
N GLU A 310 2.10 26.44 3.13
CA GLU A 310 2.08 27.55 2.18
C GLU A 310 1.45 28.80 2.78
N LEU A 311 0.30 28.67 3.46
CA LEU A 311 -0.36 29.80 4.14
C LEU A 311 0.22 30.08 5.54
N GLY A 312 0.90 29.11 6.14
CA GLY A 312 1.45 29.20 7.50
C GLY A 312 0.37 29.33 8.57
N MET A 313 -0.82 28.72 8.33
CA MET A 313 -1.98 28.75 9.22
C MET A 313 -2.04 27.52 10.16
N GLY A 314 -1.02 26.68 10.14
CA GLY A 314 -0.94 25.52 11.05
C GLY A 314 -0.94 25.93 12.53
N LEU A 315 -1.28 25.01 13.41
CA LEU A 315 -1.50 25.24 14.84
C LEU A 315 -0.26 25.81 15.55
N GLY A 316 -0.38 27.00 16.08
CA GLY A 316 0.75 27.73 16.69
C GLY A 316 1.91 27.97 15.72
N GLY A 317 1.65 28.06 14.41
CA GLY A 317 2.65 28.24 13.35
C GLY A 317 3.45 26.97 13.02
N ARG A 318 3.02 25.80 13.49
CA ARG A 318 3.64 24.49 13.23
C ARG A 318 2.75 23.63 12.34
N ASP A 319 3.28 22.52 11.83
CA ASP A 319 2.51 21.51 11.13
C ASP A 319 1.44 20.90 12.04
N GLY A 320 0.18 20.98 11.63
CA GLY A 320 -0.95 20.41 12.35
C GLY A 320 -2.24 21.19 12.10
N VAL A 321 -3.34 20.48 12.09
CA VAL A 321 -4.71 20.99 12.06
C VAL A 321 -5.56 20.23 13.07
N TYR A 322 -6.69 20.80 13.47
CA TYR A 322 -7.63 20.10 14.34
C TYR A 322 -8.52 19.15 13.53
N LEU A 323 -8.74 17.95 14.08
CA LEU A 323 -9.82 17.02 13.72
C LEU A 323 -10.77 16.95 14.92
N ASP A 324 -11.93 17.54 14.79
CA ASP A 324 -12.85 17.84 15.88
C ASP A 324 -14.10 16.98 15.83
N VAL A 325 -14.39 16.27 16.92
CA VAL A 325 -15.61 15.49 17.15
C VAL A 325 -16.35 15.94 18.42
N THR A 326 -15.91 16.99 19.07
CA THR A 326 -16.47 17.47 20.36
C THR A 326 -17.93 17.92 20.26
N HIS A 327 -18.40 18.24 19.07
CA HIS A 327 -19.80 18.59 18.77
C HIS A 327 -20.71 17.35 18.66
N ILE A 328 -20.16 16.13 18.65
CA ILE A 328 -20.91 14.87 18.55
C ILE A 328 -21.13 14.31 19.97
N PRO A 329 -22.35 13.88 20.34
CA PRO A 329 -22.60 13.28 21.64
C PRO A 329 -21.66 12.12 21.93
N ALA A 330 -21.07 12.07 23.12
CA ALA A 330 -20.12 11.02 23.51
C ALA A 330 -20.72 9.61 23.38
N SER A 331 -21.99 9.44 23.68
CA SER A 331 -22.72 8.17 23.49
C SER A 331 -22.75 7.70 22.04
N THR A 332 -22.84 8.62 21.08
CA THR A 332 -22.80 8.32 19.64
C THR A 332 -21.39 7.91 19.23
N LEU A 333 -20.36 8.62 19.70
CA LEU A 333 -18.95 8.28 19.45
C LEU A 333 -18.59 6.92 20.03
N ASP A 334 -19.04 6.64 21.24
CA ASP A 334 -18.79 5.36 21.92
C ASP A 334 -19.52 4.20 21.19
N ALA A 335 -20.71 4.41 20.69
CA ALA A 335 -21.42 3.38 19.92
C ALA A 335 -20.74 3.06 18.58
N LYS A 336 -20.13 4.07 17.93
CA LYS A 336 -19.66 3.94 16.54
C LYS A 336 -18.15 3.81 16.38
N ILE A 337 -17.35 4.56 17.15
CA ILE A 337 -15.90 4.68 16.96
C ILE A 337 -15.11 4.67 18.28
N LYS A 338 -15.65 4.13 19.37
CA LYS A 338 -15.01 4.07 20.68
C LYS A 338 -13.54 3.65 20.61
N GLY A 339 -13.24 2.50 20.02
CA GLY A 339 -11.87 1.98 19.93
C GLY A 339 -10.92 2.89 19.12
N VAL A 340 -11.44 3.72 18.20
CA VAL A 340 -10.63 4.72 17.49
C VAL A 340 -10.29 5.90 18.39
N MET A 341 -11.24 6.34 19.23
CA MET A 341 -11.00 7.39 20.24
C MET A 341 -9.98 6.94 21.27
N GLU A 342 -10.11 5.71 21.76
CA GLU A 342 -9.16 5.10 22.70
C GLU A 342 -7.72 4.99 22.16
N ILE A 343 -7.55 4.83 20.84
CA ILE A 343 -6.22 4.84 20.21
C ILE A 343 -5.57 6.22 20.38
N TYR A 344 -6.30 7.30 20.10
CA TYR A 344 -5.76 8.65 20.28
C TYR A 344 -5.43 8.92 21.75
N GLU A 345 -6.36 8.61 22.65
CA GLU A 345 -6.17 8.79 24.08
C GLU A 345 -4.94 8.05 24.61
N LYS A 346 -4.71 6.80 24.17
CA LYS A 346 -3.52 6.01 24.57
C LYS A 346 -2.19 6.58 24.07
N PHE A 347 -2.16 7.18 22.90
CA PHE A 347 -0.92 7.67 22.29
C PHE A 347 -0.62 9.13 22.60
N VAL A 348 -1.64 9.95 22.83
CA VAL A 348 -1.51 11.40 23.03
C VAL A 348 -1.79 11.79 24.48
N GLY A 349 -2.67 11.06 25.16
CA GLY A 349 -3.10 11.34 26.55
C GLY A 349 -4.39 12.17 26.65
N ASP A 350 -4.90 12.69 25.52
CA ASP A 350 -6.11 13.53 25.50
C ASP A 350 -7.33 12.74 25.02
N ASP A 351 -8.48 12.98 25.65
CA ASP A 351 -9.77 12.38 25.24
C ASP A 351 -10.37 13.16 24.06
N PRO A 352 -10.48 12.57 22.86
CA PRO A 352 -11.04 13.24 21.69
C PRO A 352 -12.49 13.68 21.82
N ARG A 353 -13.25 13.07 22.74
CA ARG A 353 -14.64 13.48 23.04
C ARG A 353 -14.71 14.84 23.72
N ARG A 354 -13.59 15.31 24.29
CA ARG A 354 -13.49 16.55 25.05
C ARG A 354 -12.60 17.61 24.40
N HIS A 355 -11.58 17.17 23.67
CA HIS A 355 -10.62 18.06 23.01
C HIS A 355 -10.42 17.67 21.55
N PRO A 356 -10.37 18.61 20.60
CA PRO A 356 -10.04 18.33 19.22
C PRO A 356 -8.67 17.66 19.08
N MET A 357 -8.60 16.64 18.22
CA MET A 357 -7.36 15.92 17.93
C MET A 357 -6.43 16.75 17.04
N VAL A 358 -5.13 16.70 17.28
CA VAL A 358 -4.12 17.27 16.39
C VAL A 358 -3.69 16.20 15.37
N ILE A 359 -3.81 16.52 14.09
CA ILE A 359 -3.44 15.63 12.99
C ILE A 359 -2.60 16.37 11.94
N PHE A 360 -1.79 15.60 11.21
CA PHE A 360 -1.04 16.09 10.03
C PHE A 360 -0.85 14.95 9.01
N PRO A 361 -0.74 15.25 7.69
CA PRO A 361 -0.54 14.23 6.67
C PRO A 361 0.72 13.39 6.88
N GLY A 362 0.59 12.08 6.65
CA GLY A 362 1.72 11.14 6.76
C GLY A 362 1.67 10.03 5.72
N MET A 363 2.85 9.58 5.26
CA MET A 363 2.97 8.47 4.32
C MET A 363 2.20 7.25 4.83
N HIS A 364 1.42 6.60 3.92
CA HIS A 364 0.48 5.56 4.33
C HIS A 364 0.45 4.33 3.43
N TYR A 365 0.49 4.48 2.10
CA TYR A 365 0.29 3.37 1.17
C TYR A 365 1.01 3.63 -0.16
N SER A 366 1.61 2.58 -0.75
CA SER A 366 2.15 2.63 -2.11
C SER A 366 1.11 2.06 -3.09
N MET A 367 0.69 2.86 -4.09
CA MET A 367 -0.13 2.36 -5.19
C MET A 367 0.73 1.72 -6.28
N GLY A 368 1.99 2.12 -6.40
CA GLY A 368 2.98 1.45 -7.23
C GLY A 368 3.54 0.19 -6.57
N GLY A 369 4.12 -0.67 -7.39
CA GLY A 369 4.68 -1.95 -6.96
C GLY A 369 5.23 -2.76 -8.13
N LEU A 370 5.42 -4.05 -7.96
CA LEU A 370 5.81 -4.94 -9.05
C LEU A 370 4.74 -4.94 -10.14
N TYR A 371 5.18 -4.88 -11.39
CA TYR A 371 4.31 -5.01 -12.55
C TYR A 371 3.70 -6.40 -12.60
N VAL A 372 2.39 -6.47 -12.76
CA VAL A 372 1.63 -7.71 -12.92
C VAL A 372 0.68 -7.61 -14.10
N THR A 373 0.38 -8.74 -14.71
CA THR A 373 -0.53 -8.85 -15.84
C THR A 373 -1.86 -9.47 -15.45
N PHE A 374 -2.84 -9.32 -16.33
CA PHE A 374 -4.15 -9.97 -16.25
C PHE A 374 -4.58 -10.39 -17.65
N GLU A 375 -5.46 -11.38 -17.74
CA GLU A 375 -6.14 -11.75 -18.97
C GLU A 375 -7.63 -11.46 -18.82
N ALA A 376 -8.14 -10.59 -19.71
CA ALA A 376 -9.55 -10.22 -19.68
C ALA A 376 -10.43 -11.38 -20.18
N GLY A 377 -11.44 -11.73 -19.41
CA GLY A 377 -12.53 -12.62 -19.82
C GLY A 377 -13.61 -11.86 -20.60
N PRO A 378 -14.65 -12.57 -21.05
CA PRO A 378 -15.75 -11.98 -21.86
C PRO A 378 -16.48 -10.83 -21.15
N ASN A 379 -16.54 -10.85 -19.82
CA ASN A 379 -17.21 -9.82 -19.02
C ASN A 379 -16.28 -8.65 -18.65
N LEU A 380 -15.09 -8.56 -19.23
CA LEU A 380 -14.06 -7.57 -18.88
C LEU A 380 -13.65 -7.68 -17.39
N GLU A 381 -13.70 -8.87 -16.82
CA GLU A 381 -13.12 -9.24 -15.55
C GLU A 381 -11.94 -10.19 -15.80
N PRO A 382 -11.01 -10.39 -14.86
CA PRO A 382 -9.93 -11.36 -15.03
C PRO A 382 -10.48 -12.75 -15.36
N LEU A 383 -9.98 -13.36 -16.42
CA LEU A 383 -10.37 -14.71 -16.82
C LEU A 383 -10.02 -15.70 -15.67
N PRO A 384 -11.00 -16.45 -15.13
CA PRO A 384 -10.74 -17.35 -14.02
C PRO A 384 -9.58 -18.31 -14.30
N ALA A 385 -8.68 -18.42 -13.33
CA ALA A 385 -7.51 -19.30 -13.37
C ALA A 385 -6.56 -19.09 -14.58
N SER A 386 -6.61 -17.95 -15.25
CA SER A 386 -5.57 -17.62 -16.24
C SER A 386 -4.20 -17.53 -15.58
N PRO A 387 -3.15 -18.15 -16.14
CA PRO A 387 -1.79 -18.08 -15.59
C PRO A 387 -1.18 -16.66 -15.68
N LYS A 388 -1.84 -15.72 -16.35
CA LYS A 388 -1.41 -14.32 -16.45
C LYS A 388 -1.87 -13.48 -15.25
N ASN A 389 -2.90 -13.91 -14.51
CA ASN A 389 -3.41 -13.13 -13.40
C ASN A 389 -2.37 -13.03 -12.28
N GLN A 390 -2.03 -11.81 -11.87
CA GLN A 390 -0.99 -11.51 -10.88
C GLN A 390 0.43 -12.01 -11.27
N ALA A 391 0.67 -12.39 -12.52
CA ALA A 391 1.98 -12.81 -13.00
C ALA A 391 2.87 -11.60 -13.31
N THR A 392 4.11 -11.61 -12.83
CA THR A 392 5.11 -10.60 -13.18
C THR A 392 5.72 -10.87 -14.56
N ASN A 393 6.65 -10.01 -14.99
CA ASN A 393 7.43 -10.27 -16.21
C ASN A 393 8.45 -11.43 -16.07
N ILE A 394 8.69 -11.92 -14.85
CA ILE A 394 9.56 -13.08 -14.58
C ILE A 394 8.68 -14.33 -14.51
N PRO A 395 8.82 -15.29 -15.46
CA PRO A 395 8.01 -16.51 -15.42
C PRO A 395 8.20 -17.26 -14.09
N GLY A 396 7.10 -17.68 -13.46
CA GLY A 396 7.11 -18.34 -12.15
C GLY A 396 7.13 -17.40 -10.95
N LEU A 397 7.26 -16.07 -11.16
CA LEU A 397 7.14 -15.08 -10.11
C LEU A 397 5.81 -14.32 -10.25
N PHE A 398 5.08 -14.24 -9.13
CA PHE A 398 3.79 -13.55 -8.99
C PHE A 398 3.88 -12.49 -7.91
N ALA A 399 3.02 -11.47 -7.95
CA ALA A 399 2.93 -10.47 -6.89
C ALA A 399 1.46 -10.14 -6.57
N SER A 400 1.16 -9.83 -5.31
CA SER A 400 -0.21 -9.50 -4.87
C SER A 400 -0.22 -8.58 -3.65
N GLY A 401 -1.30 -7.83 -3.51
CA GLY A 401 -1.53 -6.88 -2.44
C GLY A 401 -0.76 -5.58 -2.65
N GLU A 402 -0.25 -4.94 -1.59
CA GLU A 402 0.53 -3.70 -1.72
C GLU A 402 1.91 -3.91 -2.37
N ALA A 403 2.26 -5.14 -2.73
CA ALA A 403 3.46 -5.47 -3.49
C ALA A 403 3.26 -5.29 -5.00
N ASP A 404 2.01 -5.24 -5.50
CA ASP A 404 1.67 -5.00 -6.91
C ASP A 404 1.11 -3.59 -7.15
N TYR A 405 1.02 -3.17 -8.43
CA TYR A 405 0.63 -1.82 -8.86
C TYR A 405 -0.82 -1.68 -9.33
N ALA A 406 -1.57 -2.78 -9.54
CA ALA A 406 -2.65 -2.81 -10.53
C ALA A 406 -3.96 -2.12 -10.13
N TYR A 407 -4.36 -2.18 -8.84
CA TYR A 407 -5.75 -1.92 -8.43
C TYR A 407 -6.09 -0.46 -8.15
N HIS A 408 -5.12 0.42 -7.96
CA HIS A 408 -5.37 1.73 -7.32
C HIS A 408 -5.02 2.94 -8.16
N GLY A 409 -4.26 2.77 -9.25
CA GLY A 409 -3.85 3.88 -10.10
C GLY A 409 -3.13 4.99 -9.34
N ALA A 410 -3.52 6.24 -9.58
CA ALA A 410 -2.86 7.40 -9.02
C ALA A 410 -3.26 7.74 -7.57
N ASN A 411 -4.31 7.14 -7.02
CA ASN A 411 -4.74 7.32 -5.63
C ASN A 411 -5.75 6.24 -5.24
N ARG A 412 -5.55 5.61 -4.08
CA ARG A 412 -6.38 4.54 -3.58
C ARG A 412 -7.65 5.06 -2.92
N LEU A 413 -8.79 4.52 -3.31
CA LEU A 413 -10.06 4.74 -2.62
C LEU A 413 -9.98 4.16 -1.19
N GLY A 414 -10.51 4.88 -0.20
CA GLY A 414 -10.54 4.40 1.19
C GLY A 414 -11.17 3.01 1.30
N ALA A 415 -10.63 2.16 2.17
CA ALA A 415 -11.07 0.77 2.42
C ALA A 415 -10.96 -0.24 1.25
N ASN A 416 -10.40 0.14 0.09
CA ASN A 416 -10.12 -0.80 -1.00
C ASN A 416 -8.85 -1.63 -0.81
N SER A 417 -7.92 -1.26 0.09
CA SER A 417 -6.66 -1.98 0.24
C SER A 417 -6.82 -3.39 0.77
N LEU A 418 -7.67 -3.59 1.79
CA LEU A 418 -7.91 -4.93 2.32
C LEU A 418 -8.61 -5.81 1.28
N LEU A 419 -9.53 -5.21 0.51
CA LEU A 419 -10.24 -5.88 -0.59
C LEU A 419 -9.27 -6.34 -1.69
N SER A 420 -8.39 -5.45 -2.18
CA SER A 420 -7.42 -5.80 -3.24
C SER A 420 -6.44 -6.87 -2.79
N CYS A 421 -6.00 -6.86 -1.52
CA CYS A 421 -5.16 -7.92 -0.97
C CYS A 421 -5.85 -9.29 -1.02
N ILE A 422 -7.09 -9.37 -0.55
CA ILE A 422 -7.83 -10.63 -0.52
C ILE A 422 -8.16 -11.09 -1.94
N TYR A 423 -8.67 -10.20 -2.79
CA TYR A 423 -9.01 -10.50 -4.16
C TYR A 423 -7.79 -10.96 -4.98
N GLY A 424 -6.66 -10.25 -4.87
CA GLY A 424 -5.42 -10.61 -5.55
C GLY A 424 -4.92 -12.00 -5.14
N GLY A 425 -5.02 -12.37 -3.85
CA GLY A 425 -4.73 -13.72 -3.39
C GLY A 425 -5.71 -14.78 -3.93
N MET A 426 -7.01 -14.42 -4.03
CA MET A 426 -8.04 -15.32 -4.56
C MET A 426 -7.82 -15.68 -6.03
N ILE A 427 -7.35 -14.76 -6.85
CA ILE A 427 -7.08 -15.02 -8.28
C ILE A 427 -5.64 -15.47 -8.53
N GLY A 428 -4.68 -15.03 -7.70
CA GLY A 428 -3.27 -15.37 -7.84
C GLY A 428 -2.97 -16.84 -7.54
N GLY A 429 -3.58 -17.43 -6.52
CA GLY A 429 -3.43 -18.87 -6.22
C GLY A 429 -3.80 -19.76 -7.39
N PRO A 430 -5.02 -19.66 -7.96
CA PRO A 430 -5.40 -20.38 -9.18
C PRO A 430 -4.50 -20.11 -10.38
N ALA A 431 -4.00 -18.88 -10.54
CA ALA A 431 -3.07 -18.54 -11.62
C ALA A 431 -1.72 -19.26 -11.48
N MET A 432 -1.16 -19.32 -10.26
CA MET A 432 0.06 -20.08 -9.98
C MET A 432 -0.10 -21.57 -10.31
N MET A 433 -1.23 -22.18 -9.94
CA MET A 433 -1.53 -23.57 -10.26
C MET A 433 -1.63 -23.80 -11.77
N SER A 434 -2.30 -22.89 -12.47
CA SER A 434 -2.44 -22.97 -13.93
C SER A 434 -1.09 -22.81 -14.63
N TYR A 435 -0.27 -21.88 -14.15
CA TYR A 435 1.11 -21.72 -14.62
C TYR A 435 1.91 -23.02 -14.44
N ALA A 436 1.91 -23.58 -13.24
CA ALA A 436 2.68 -24.79 -12.93
C ALA A 436 2.26 -26.01 -13.75
N ARG A 437 0.97 -26.14 -14.11
CA ARG A 437 0.48 -27.20 -14.99
C ARG A 437 1.01 -27.08 -16.43
N ASN A 438 1.25 -25.84 -16.89
CA ASN A 438 1.67 -25.57 -18.27
C ASN A 438 3.20 -25.59 -18.43
N VAL A 439 3.95 -25.72 -17.34
CA VAL A 439 5.41 -25.81 -17.38
C VAL A 439 5.84 -27.23 -17.69
N ALA A 440 6.64 -27.42 -18.75
CA ALA A 440 7.07 -28.73 -19.21
C ALA A 440 7.95 -29.52 -18.20
N LYS A 441 8.68 -28.78 -17.32
CA LYS A 441 9.54 -29.35 -16.29
C LYS A 441 9.32 -28.60 -14.98
N GLY A 442 8.89 -29.30 -13.93
CA GLY A 442 8.72 -28.75 -12.59
C GLY A 442 10.06 -28.40 -11.91
N SER A 443 9.98 -27.73 -10.77
CA SER A 443 11.13 -27.31 -9.97
C SER A 443 12.02 -28.49 -9.53
N THR A 444 11.42 -29.66 -9.30
CA THR A 444 12.12 -30.91 -8.94
C THR A 444 13.03 -31.45 -10.04
N SER A 445 12.84 -31.04 -11.29
CA SER A 445 13.70 -31.42 -12.43
C SER A 445 14.87 -30.45 -12.66
N VAL A 446 14.94 -29.36 -11.90
CA VAL A 446 16.05 -28.39 -11.92
C VAL A 446 17.23 -29.00 -11.17
N ALA A 447 18.45 -28.88 -11.73
CA ALA A 447 19.64 -29.41 -11.08
C ALA A 447 19.84 -28.77 -9.69
N SER A 448 20.17 -29.60 -8.70
CA SER A 448 20.41 -29.15 -7.31
C SER A 448 21.50 -28.08 -7.21
N THR A 449 22.48 -28.10 -8.12
CA THR A 449 23.56 -27.10 -8.20
C THR A 449 23.03 -25.68 -8.35
N VAL A 450 21.91 -25.46 -9.06
CA VAL A 450 21.28 -24.13 -9.22
C VAL A 450 20.88 -23.55 -7.85
N PHE A 451 20.34 -24.38 -6.98
CA PHE A 451 19.92 -23.98 -5.63
C PHE A 451 21.12 -23.78 -4.69
N GLU A 452 22.11 -24.67 -4.77
CA GLU A 452 23.34 -24.54 -3.97
C GLU A 452 24.16 -23.31 -4.36
N ASP A 453 24.25 -23.00 -5.65
CA ASP A 453 24.92 -21.79 -6.13
C ASP A 453 24.22 -20.51 -5.66
N ALA A 454 22.89 -20.47 -5.74
CA ALA A 454 22.10 -19.34 -5.23
C ALA A 454 22.28 -19.17 -3.71
N LYS A 455 22.23 -20.25 -2.95
CA LYS A 455 22.51 -20.25 -1.50
C LYS A 455 23.91 -19.72 -1.20
N LYS A 456 24.92 -20.21 -1.91
CA LYS A 456 26.32 -19.80 -1.75
C LYS A 456 26.52 -18.32 -2.04
N GLN A 457 25.96 -17.78 -3.11
CA GLN A 457 26.01 -16.35 -3.46
C GLN A 457 25.46 -15.47 -2.31
N TRP A 458 24.34 -15.88 -1.70
CA TRP A 458 23.77 -15.14 -0.58
C TRP A 458 24.59 -15.26 0.70
N ALA A 459 25.16 -16.43 0.99
CA ALA A 459 26.08 -16.62 2.11
C ALA A 459 27.34 -15.74 1.96
N GLU A 460 27.90 -15.66 0.74
CA GLU A 460 29.05 -14.80 0.41
C GLU A 460 28.69 -13.31 0.55
N ARG A 461 27.48 -12.90 0.13
CA ARG A 461 26.98 -11.53 0.31
C ARG A 461 26.91 -11.16 1.79
N PHE A 462 26.31 -11.98 2.64
CA PHE A 462 26.24 -11.72 4.08
C PHE A 462 27.63 -11.73 4.73
N ALA A 463 28.51 -12.65 4.34
CA ALA A 463 29.91 -12.64 4.78
C ALA A 463 30.66 -11.37 4.33
N SER A 464 30.34 -10.80 3.18
CA SER A 464 30.94 -9.52 2.74
C SER A 464 30.41 -8.33 3.56
N ILE A 465 29.10 -8.31 3.87
CA ILE A 465 28.49 -7.28 4.73
C ILE A 465 29.07 -7.37 6.15
N ASP A 466 29.18 -8.57 6.71
CA ASP A 466 29.73 -8.80 8.06
C ASP A 466 31.18 -8.28 8.21
N ARG A 467 31.98 -8.28 7.14
CA ARG A 467 33.32 -7.73 7.14
C ARG A 467 33.42 -6.21 6.96
N MET A 468 32.31 -5.51 6.81
CA MET A 468 32.28 -4.05 6.63
C MET A 468 32.69 -3.35 7.94
N ASN A 469 33.76 -2.54 7.89
CA ASN A 469 34.36 -1.88 9.04
C ASN A 469 34.65 -0.39 8.80
N GLY A 470 33.81 0.28 8.02
CA GLY A 470 33.92 1.71 7.74
C GLY A 470 33.51 2.59 8.93
N ALA A 471 33.11 3.83 8.66
CA ALA A 471 32.75 4.80 9.70
C ALA A 471 31.25 5.14 9.72
N GLU A 472 30.45 4.60 8.78
CA GLU A 472 29.05 4.96 8.62
C GLU A 472 28.11 4.06 9.44
N ASN A 473 27.08 4.70 10.01
CA ASN A 473 26.05 3.98 10.76
C ASN A 473 24.84 3.72 9.84
N PRO A 474 24.39 2.47 9.62
CA PRO A 474 23.28 2.16 8.72
C PRO A 474 21.96 2.82 9.12
N TYR A 475 21.71 3.02 10.40
CA TYR A 475 20.49 3.68 10.88
C TYR A 475 20.50 5.19 10.64
N VAL A 476 21.67 5.82 10.62
CA VAL A 476 21.82 7.23 10.22
C VAL A 476 21.53 7.37 8.73
N LEU A 477 22.09 6.48 7.89
CA LEU A 477 21.80 6.48 6.44
C LEU A 477 20.31 6.26 6.16
N ALA A 478 19.65 5.35 6.89
CA ALA A 478 18.22 5.11 6.76
C ALA A 478 17.38 6.33 7.19
N ARG A 479 17.80 7.05 8.24
CA ARG A 479 17.14 8.28 8.66
C ARG A 479 17.27 9.37 7.59
N GLU A 480 18.45 9.60 7.04
CA GLU A 480 18.67 10.57 5.97
C GLU A 480 17.87 10.22 4.71
N LEU A 481 17.78 8.92 4.35
CA LEU A 481 16.88 8.45 3.30
C LEU A 481 15.43 8.86 3.58
N GLY A 482 14.93 8.54 4.78
CA GLY A 482 13.56 8.84 5.18
C GLY A 482 13.22 10.33 5.15
N GLU A 483 14.15 11.17 5.61
CA GLU A 483 14.01 12.63 5.64
C GLU A 483 13.89 13.20 4.22
N VAL A 484 14.82 12.86 3.32
CA VAL A 484 14.82 13.38 1.94
C VAL A 484 13.62 12.87 1.13
N MET A 485 13.23 11.61 1.32
CA MET A 485 12.06 11.03 0.66
C MET A 485 10.75 11.66 1.16
N THR A 486 10.61 11.86 2.45
CA THR A 486 9.43 12.51 3.03
C THR A 486 9.29 13.97 2.57
N GLU A 487 10.37 14.73 2.61
CA GLU A 487 10.34 16.15 2.26
C GLU A 487 10.05 16.39 0.77
N ASN A 488 10.66 15.60 -0.13
CA ASN A 488 10.68 15.93 -1.55
C ASN A 488 9.79 15.01 -2.42
N VAL A 489 9.39 13.84 -1.92
CA VAL A 489 8.76 12.78 -2.75
C VAL A 489 7.37 12.39 -2.26
N THR A 490 6.81 13.09 -1.26
CA THR A 490 5.46 12.81 -0.74
C THR A 490 4.39 13.76 -1.34
N VAL A 491 4.02 14.84 -0.64
CA VAL A 491 2.82 15.64 -0.96
C VAL A 491 3.04 16.59 -2.14
N VAL A 492 4.03 17.48 -2.05
CA VAL A 492 4.34 18.48 -3.09
C VAL A 492 5.69 18.16 -3.70
N ARG A 493 5.71 17.95 -4.99
CA ARG A 493 6.91 17.58 -5.74
C ARG A 493 7.32 18.69 -6.70
N ARG A 494 8.64 18.95 -6.78
CA ARG A 494 9.25 19.91 -7.70
C ARG A 494 10.45 19.28 -8.37
N ASN A 495 10.62 19.50 -9.66
CA ASN A 495 11.67 18.83 -10.44
C ASN A 495 13.08 19.14 -9.94
N ASP A 496 13.35 20.34 -9.47
CA ASP A 496 14.64 20.72 -8.87
C ASP A 496 14.93 19.93 -7.57
N ARG A 497 13.93 19.77 -6.70
CA ARG A 497 14.04 18.99 -5.46
C ARG A 497 14.19 17.49 -5.73
N LEU A 498 13.45 16.96 -6.72
CA LEU A 498 13.56 15.56 -7.10
C LEU A 498 14.95 15.23 -7.68
N ARG A 499 15.59 16.12 -8.45
CA ARG A 499 16.97 15.96 -8.91
C ARG A 499 17.95 15.92 -7.73
N LYS A 500 17.86 16.85 -6.79
CA LYS A 500 18.67 16.86 -5.56
C LYS A 500 18.47 15.60 -4.73
N THR A 501 17.25 15.06 -4.70
CA THR A 501 16.99 13.79 -4.02
C THR A 501 17.70 12.63 -4.69
N LEU A 502 17.75 12.56 -6.02
CA LEU A 502 18.51 11.52 -6.74
C LEU A 502 20.02 11.64 -6.47
N GLU A 503 20.57 12.86 -6.41
CA GLU A 503 21.97 13.12 -6.03
C GLU A 503 22.24 12.62 -4.60
N LYS A 504 21.33 12.93 -3.65
CA LYS A 504 21.44 12.46 -2.26
C LYS A 504 21.36 10.94 -2.16
N LEU A 505 20.48 10.28 -2.93
CA LEU A 505 20.39 8.82 -2.97
C LEU A 505 21.65 8.17 -3.52
N ALA A 506 22.30 8.78 -4.51
CA ALA A 506 23.59 8.32 -5.02
C ALA A 506 24.70 8.45 -3.96
N GLU A 507 24.74 9.58 -3.22
CA GLU A 507 25.64 9.76 -2.08
C GLU A 507 25.42 8.69 -1.01
N LEU A 508 24.15 8.44 -0.61
CA LEU A 508 23.83 7.45 0.41
C LEU A 508 24.24 6.03 -0.02
N LYS A 509 24.06 5.68 -1.31
CA LYS A 509 24.55 4.40 -1.87
C LYS A 509 26.06 4.27 -1.82
N ASP A 510 26.81 5.34 -2.09
CA ASP A 510 28.27 5.33 -1.96
C ASP A 510 28.68 5.16 -0.49
N ARG A 511 28.05 5.88 0.43
CA ARG A 511 28.30 5.78 1.88
C ARG A 511 27.94 4.42 2.44
N TRP A 512 26.97 3.69 1.87
CA TRP A 512 26.64 2.32 2.26
C TRP A 512 27.87 1.40 2.22
N ASN A 513 28.77 1.57 1.26
CA ASN A 513 30.01 0.78 1.16
C ASN A 513 31.00 1.05 2.31
N ARG A 514 30.75 2.09 3.11
CA ARG A 514 31.57 2.48 4.27
C ARG A 514 30.88 2.26 5.61
N ILE A 515 29.82 1.43 5.62
CA ILE A 515 29.12 1.06 6.85
C ILE A 515 30.08 0.32 7.80
N ASN A 516 29.89 0.57 9.10
CA ASN A 516 30.48 -0.21 10.16
C ASN A 516 29.46 -1.19 10.73
N VAL A 517 29.74 -2.48 10.58
CA VAL A 517 28.96 -3.54 11.23
C VAL A 517 29.60 -3.84 12.57
N LEU A 518 28.97 -3.39 13.66
CA LEU A 518 29.51 -3.52 15.02
C LEU A 518 29.21 -4.87 15.67
N ASP A 519 28.14 -5.53 15.24
CA ASP A 519 27.70 -6.82 15.79
C ASP A 519 27.97 -7.94 14.78
N HIS A 520 28.90 -8.82 15.15
CA HIS A 520 29.32 -9.99 14.37
C HIS A 520 28.70 -11.30 14.91
N GLY A 521 27.66 -11.19 15.73
CA GLY A 521 26.93 -12.36 16.25
C GLY A 521 26.30 -13.19 15.13
N HIS A 522 26.40 -14.51 15.23
CA HIS A 522 25.86 -15.45 14.24
C HIS A 522 24.43 -15.93 14.56
N SER A 523 23.72 -15.23 15.46
CA SER A 523 22.33 -15.53 15.79
C SER A 523 21.58 -14.26 16.11
N SER A 524 20.34 -14.16 15.61
CA SER A 524 19.45 -13.01 15.83
C SER A 524 20.04 -11.64 15.47
N ASN A 525 20.98 -11.62 14.51
CA ASN A 525 21.70 -10.41 14.10
C ASN A 525 20.85 -9.56 13.13
N ARG A 526 19.95 -8.77 13.67
CA ARG A 526 19.11 -7.85 12.90
C ARG A 526 19.89 -6.72 12.21
N PRO A 527 20.92 -6.10 12.81
CA PRO A 527 21.78 -5.13 12.11
C PRO A 527 22.33 -5.66 10.78
N LEU A 528 22.81 -6.90 10.74
CA LEU A 528 23.33 -7.51 9.52
C LEU A 528 22.25 -7.63 8.42
N SER A 529 21.07 -8.13 8.78
CA SER A 529 19.92 -8.19 7.88
C SER A 529 19.52 -6.78 7.41
N PHE A 530 19.47 -5.80 8.31
CA PHE A 530 19.08 -4.43 8.00
C PHE A 530 20.01 -3.74 7.00
N VAL A 531 21.33 -3.97 7.09
CA VAL A 531 22.30 -3.44 6.10
C VAL A 531 21.97 -3.93 4.69
N ASN A 532 21.60 -5.22 4.54
CA ASN A 532 21.13 -5.76 3.25
C ASN A 532 19.81 -5.12 2.80
N GLN A 533 18.83 -4.96 3.71
CA GLN A 533 17.56 -4.32 3.41
C GLN A 533 17.72 -2.87 2.97
N LEU A 534 18.61 -2.13 3.60
CA LEU A 534 18.89 -0.72 3.29
C LEU A 534 19.36 -0.52 1.84
N TRP A 535 20.15 -1.46 1.30
CA TRP A 535 20.51 -1.43 -0.11
C TRP A 535 19.29 -1.51 -1.04
N ASN A 536 18.35 -2.39 -0.72
CA ASN A 536 17.11 -2.54 -1.48
C ASN A 536 16.19 -1.32 -1.31
N MET A 537 16.19 -0.68 -0.12
CA MET A 537 15.46 0.57 0.13
C MET A 537 16.00 1.73 -0.72
N PHE A 538 17.31 1.84 -0.91
CA PHE A 538 17.90 2.83 -1.82
C PHE A 538 17.47 2.62 -3.27
N ALA A 539 17.41 1.37 -3.73
CA ALA A 539 16.94 1.06 -5.08
C ALA A 539 15.46 1.49 -5.27
N LEU A 540 14.62 1.25 -4.27
CA LEU A 540 13.23 1.71 -4.28
C LEU A 540 13.11 3.24 -4.19
N GLY A 541 13.89 3.89 -3.33
CA GLY A 541 13.95 5.36 -3.26
C GLY A 541 14.31 5.97 -4.60
N GLU A 542 15.30 5.40 -5.30
CA GLU A 542 15.72 5.86 -6.63
C GLU A 542 14.61 5.70 -7.67
N VAL A 543 14.02 4.50 -7.81
CA VAL A 543 12.99 4.25 -8.81
C VAL A 543 11.74 5.10 -8.59
N ILE A 544 11.30 5.26 -7.34
CA ILE A 544 10.16 6.12 -6.97
C ILE A 544 10.46 7.58 -7.34
N THR A 545 11.63 8.08 -6.97
CA THR A 545 12.02 9.48 -7.23
C THR A 545 12.19 9.75 -8.72
N LYS A 546 12.83 8.83 -9.46
CA LYS A 546 13.04 8.98 -10.91
C LYS A 546 11.74 8.90 -11.69
N SER A 547 10.83 7.99 -11.33
CA SER A 547 9.47 7.94 -11.89
C SER A 547 8.71 9.25 -11.64
N ALA A 548 8.79 9.79 -10.41
CA ALA A 548 8.19 11.07 -10.07
C ALA A 548 8.80 12.25 -10.86
N LEU A 549 10.12 12.26 -11.06
CA LEU A 549 10.82 13.30 -11.82
C LEU A 549 10.37 13.35 -13.28
N LEU A 550 10.22 12.17 -13.90
CA LEU A 550 9.96 12.07 -15.34
C LEU A 550 8.47 12.18 -15.70
N ARG A 551 7.55 12.04 -14.74
CA ARG A 551 6.11 12.24 -14.97
C ARG A 551 5.73 13.71 -14.72
N ASP A 552 5.67 14.48 -15.77
CA ASP A 552 5.34 15.91 -15.73
C ASP A 552 3.83 16.15 -15.86
N GLU A 553 3.10 15.74 -14.83
CA GLU A 553 1.66 16.02 -14.63
C GLU A 553 1.34 16.12 -13.13
N SER A 554 0.11 16.56 -12.82
CA SER A 554 -0.51 16.38 -11.51
C SER A 554 -1.72 15.46 -11.64
N ARG A 555 -1.68 14.29 -10.95
CA ARG A 555 -2.76 13.28 -10.96
C ARG A 555 -2.80 12.51 -9.64
N GLY A 556 -3.95 12.51 -8.97
CA GLY A 556 -4.11 11.80 -7.72
C GLY A 556 -3.09 12.23 -6.66
N ALA A 557 -2.36 11.27 -6.11
CA ALA A 557 -1.31 11.53 -5.12
C ALA A 557 -0.02 12.14 -5.70
N HIS A 558 0.19 12.04 -7.01
CA HIS A 558 1.31 12.68 -7.69
C HIS A 558 0.96 14.14 -7.99
N TYR A 559 1.47 15.06 -7.17
CA TYR A 559 1.19 16.48 -7.30
C TYR A 559 2.46 17.30 -7.55
N LYS A 560 2.52 17.88 -8.76
CA LYS A 560 3.52 18.86 -9.19
C LYS A 560 2.80 20.18 -9.50
N PRO A 561 2.91 21.22 -8.69
CA PRO A 561 2.22 22.50 -8.94
C PRO A 561 2.49 23.10 -10.32
N GLU A 562 3.72 22.94 -10.82
CA GLU A 562 4.16 23.43 -12.13
C GLU A 562 3.37 22.82 -13.31
N PHE A 563 2.79 21.63 -13.10
CA PHE A 563 2.02 20.89 -14.10
C PHE A 563 0.55 20.70 -13.71
N GLN A 564 0.07 21.49 -12.77
CA GLN A 564 -1.35 21.53 -12.42
C GLN A 564 -2.13 22.25 -13.53
N LEU A 565 -3.27 21.72 -13.94
CA LEU A 565 -4.19 22.48 -14.78
C LEU A 565 -4.74 23.67 -13.97
N PRO A 566 -4.95 24.83 -14.63
CA PRO A 566 -5.60 25.97 -13.98
C PRO A 566 -7.00 25.56 -13.47
N GLU A 567 -7.53 26.31 -12.53
CA GLU A 567 -8.92 26.09 -12.08
C GLU A 567 -9.87 26.36 -13.25
N PRO A 568 -10.92 25.51 -13.40
CA PRO A 568 -11.92 25.72 -14.45
C PRO A 568 -12.70 27.02 -14.17
N LYS A 569 -13.15 27.69 -15.22
CA LYS A 569 -13.96 28.93 -15.13
C LYS A 569 -15.37 28.65 -14.59
N THR A 570 -15.81 27.40 -14.62
CA THR A 570 -17.12 26.93 -14.16
C THR A 570 -16.95 25.97 -12.98
N ARG A 571 -17.94 25.90 -12.12
CA ARG A 571 -17.93 24.96 -10.97
C ARG A 571 -17.86 23.49 -11.40
N ASP A 572 -18.49 23.16 -12.53
CA ASP A 572 -18.36 21.85 -13.18
C ASP A 572 -17.40 21.98 -14.36
N PRO A 573 -16.20 21.40 -14.32
CA PRO A 573 -15.21 21.53 -15.36
C PRO A 573 -15.66 20.98 -16.72
N THR A 574 -16.66 20.10 -16.76
CA THR A 574 -17.24 19.59 -18.01
C THR A 574 -17.99 20.69 -18.79
N GLN A 575 -18.35 21.78 -18.12
CA GLN A 575 -19.00 22.97 -18.68
C GLN A 575 -18.00 24.02 -19.19
N ASP A 576 -16.69 23.78 -19.03
CA ASP A 576 -15.61 24.64 -19.53
C ASP A 576 -14.89 23.97 -20.70
N PRO A 577 -15.21 24.35 -21.97
CA PRO A 577 -14.64 23.66 -23.15
C PRO A 577 -13.11 23.81 -23.26
N GLU A 578 -12.54 24.97 -22.85
CA GLU A 578 -11.10 25.20 -22.91
C GLU A 578 -10.37 24.33 -21.87
N TRP A 579 -10.92 24.27 -20.66
CA TRP A 579 -10.39 23.40 -19.62
C TRP A 579 -10.50 21.92 -20.01
N MET A 580 -11.64 21.50 -20.54
CA MET A 580 -11.85 20.13 -21.02
C MET A 580 -10.89 19.74 -22.15
N LYS A 581 -10.58 20.69 -23.06
CA LYS A 581 -9.58 20.47 -24.09
C LYS A 581 -8.19 20.22 -23.48
N ALA A 582 -7.75 21.09 -22.59
CA ALA A 582 -6.46 20.96 -21.90
C ALA A 582 -6.38 19.67 -21.07
N TRP A 583 -7.48 19.29 -20.40
CA TRP A 583 -7.57 18.03 -19.67
C TRP A 583 -7.43 16.82 -20.59
N LYS A 584 -8.11 16.78 -21.73
CA LYS A 584 -8.03 15.70 -22.71
C LYS A 584 -6.62 15.55 -23.27
N GLU A 585 -5.97 16.64 -23.66
CA GLU A 585 -4.58 16.64 -24.17
C GLU A 585 -3.61 16.10 -23.10
N ARG A 586 -3.71 16.56 -21.86
CA ARG A 586 -2.92 16.03 -20.74
C ARG A 586 -3.22 14.57 -20.49
N HIS A 587 -4.51 14.18 -20.47
CA HIS A 587 -4.91 12.79 -20.25
C HIS A 587 -4.32 11.89 -21.32
N GLN A 588 -4.46 12.24 -22.58
CA GLN A 588 -3.91 11.47 -23.71
C GLN A 588 -2.37 11.31 -23.61
N LYS A 589 -1.66 12.35 -23.17
CA LYS A 589 -0.21 12.28 -22.97
C LYS A 589 0.18 11.34 -21.82
N TRP A 590 -0.58 11.35 -20.72
CA TRP A 590 -0.19 10.73 -19.45
C TRP A 590 -1.10 9.58 -18.99
N ALA A 591 -2.04 9.12 -19.79
CA ALA A 591 -2.79 7.89 -19.54
C ALA A 591 -1.91 6.65 -19.77
N LYS A 592 -0.84 6.57 -18.98
CA LYS A 592 0.25 5.60 -19.14
C LYS A 592 0.67 5.02 -17.79
N ILE A 593 0.98 3.73 -17.80
CA ILE A 593 1.69 3.06 -16.73
C ILE A 593 3.17 3.41 -16.85
N THR A 594 3.78 3.87 -15.77
CA THR A 594 5.23 4.02 -15.68
C THR A 594 5.85 2.66 -15.40
N LEU A 595 6.77 2.23 -16.24
CA LEU A 595 7.51 0.98 -16.10
C LEU A 595 8.99 1.28 -15.84
N ALA A 596 9.53 0.70 -14.78
CA ALA A 596 10.93 0.83 -14.44
C ALA A 596 11.65 -0.51 -14.54
N ARG A 597 12.79 -0.53 -15.21
CA ARG A 597 13.73 -1.65 -15.27
C ARG A 597 15.03 -1.23 -14.61
N TRP A 598 15.56 -2.10 -13.76
CA TRP A 598 16.88 -1.87 -13.20
C TRP A 598 17.97 -2.23 -14.21
N THR A 599 18.99 -1.39 -14.29
CA THR A 599 20.23 -1.63 -15.03
C THR A 599 21.42 -1.27 -14.15
N PRO A 600 22.64 -1.74 -14.48
CA PRO A 600 23.86 -1.33 -13.75
C PRO A 600 24.10 0.19 -13.75
N GLN A 601 23.51 0.92 -14.72
CA GLN A 601 23.59 2.38 -14.84
C GLN A 601 22.47 3.11 -14.08
N GLY A 602 21.59 2.37 -13.40
CA GLY A 602 20.44 2.88 -12.65
C GLY A 602 19.10 2.51 -13.28
N SER A 603 18.02 3.04 -12.73
CA SER A 603 16.67 2.75 -13.18
C SER A 603 16.38 3.33 -14.59
N GLU A 604 15.93 2.53 -15.52
CA GLU A 604 15.45 2.93 -16.85
C GLU A 604 13.91 3.02 -16.82
N ILE A 605 13.36 4.19 -17.21
CA ILE A 605 11.93 4.45 -17.16
C ILE A 605 11.35 4.46 -18.57
N THR A 606 10.31 3.67 -18.77
CA THR A 606 9.48 3.64 -19.99
C THR A 606 8.01 3.77 -19.64
N TYR A 607 7.17 3.91 -20.65
CA TYR A 607 5.73 4.11 -20.48
C TYR A 607 4.95 3.16 -21.39
N GLU A 608 3.86 2.61 -20.86
CA GLU A 608 2.89 1.79 -21.57
C GLU A 608 1.52 2.44 -21.50
N ASP A 609 0.78 2.45 -22.60
CA ASP A 609 -0.60 2.98 -22.62
C ASP A 609 -1.50 2.09 -21.77
N ILE A 610 -2.34 2.71 -20.95
CA ILE A 610 -3.29 1.97 -20.13
C ILE A 610 -4.59 1.71 -20.91
N PRO A 611 -5.00 0.43 -21.04
CA PRO A 611 -6.29 0.12 -21.65
C PRO A 611 -7.46 0.58 -20.79
N THR A 612 -8.51 1.11 -21.42
CA THR A 612 -9.73 1.57 -20.73
C THR A 612 -10.98 0.83 -21.24
N PRO A 613 -11.03 -0.52 -21.15
CA PRO A 613 -12.11 -1.29 -21.76
C PRO A 613 -13.43 -1.24 -20.98
N VAL A 614 -13.43 -0.83 -19.71
CA VAL A 614 -14.60 -0.85 -18.83
C VAL A 614 -15.31 0.48 -18.79
N LEU A 615 -14.56 1.58 -18.58
CA LEU A 615 -15.10 2.94 -18.48
C LEU A 615 -14.17 3.92 -19.19
N ASP A 616 -14.77 4.85 -19.92
CA ASP A 616 -14.06 5.98 -20.49
C ASP A 616 -13.57 6.92 -19.39
N PRO A 617 -12.37 7.48 -19.51
CA PRO A 617 -11.83 8.43 -18.56
C PRO A 617 -12.64 9.74 -18.49
N GLU A 618 -12.90 10.18 -17.28
CA GLU A 618 -13.57 11.46 -16.98
C GLU A 618 -12.71 12.32 -16.03
N PRO A 619 -12.89 13.66 -16.04
CA PRO A 619 -12.22 14.53 -15.09
C PRO A 619 -12.53 14.15 -13.63
N ARG A 620 -11.51 14.20 -12.79
CA ARG A 620 -11.62 13.98 -11.36
C ARG A 620 -11.86 15.31 -10.66
N TRP A 621 -13.13 15.60 -10.35
CA TRP A 621 -13.56 16.86 -9.74
C TRP A 621 -14.45 16.61 -8.53
N TYR A 622 -14.22 17.35 -7.45
CA TYR A 622 -14.89 17.15 -6.15
C TYR A 622 -15.44 18.46 -5.51
N ALA A 623 -15.28 19.62 -6.17
CA ALA A 623 -15.78 20.92 -5.70
C ALA A 623 -17.30 21.09 -5.84
#